data_011012f14a6f1fe491473e0e786cee74
#
_entry.id   011012f14a6f1fe491473e0e786cee74
#
_cell.length_a   1.000
_cell.length_b   1.000
_cell.length_c   1.000
_cell.angle_alpha   90.00
_cell.angle_beta   90.00
_cell.angle_gamma   90.00
#
_symmetry.space_group_name_H-M   'P 1'
#
loop_
_entity.id
_entity.type
_entity.pdbx_description
1 polymer ?
#
loop_
_entity_poly.entity_id
_entity_poly.type
_entity_poly.pdbx_seq_one_letter_code
_entity_poly.pdbx_strand_id
1 'polypeptide(L)'
;MHAGYRKFIVVAIVTLSTALGSSLPSSAEVSASLSSTTTQPSATTPRVTIAKQVTAARKMLKSLKNTSYSSQTYNRNAQFGNGWTDVDDNNCETRDDILKRDLTKETFDDRCVVRTGVLKDPYTGKVINFLRGVSTSRKVQIDHIIALHLAWQLGANKWSQAKRVAFANDPINLIATDGPTNASKSDSGPEEWLPPKATYRCTYVIRFIRISYLYKVGITAASRSAMNSVLNSCKVIVGNPATMSPLPPSVWN
;
A
#
# COMPACT_ATOMS: atom_id res chain seq x y z
N MET A 1 -35.95 2.12 -46.66
CA MET A 1 -37.30 2.70 -46.40
C MET A 1 -37.22 3.44 -45.07
N HIS A 2 -37.27 4.74 -45.17
CA HIS A 2 -37.88 5.78 -44.30
C HIS A 2 -37.60 5.65 -42.79
N ALA A 3 -36.76 6.42 -42.20
CA ALA A 3 -36.82 7.86 -41.83
C ALA A 3 -37.88 8.16 -40.74
N GLY A 4 -37.43 8.67 -39.64
CA GLY A 4 -38.28 9.17 -38.55
C GLY A 4 -37.49 9.99 -37.52
N TYR A 5 -37.05 11.20 -37.92
CA TYR A 5 -36.51 12.24 -37.07
C TYR A 5 -37.68 12.90 -36.30
N ARG A 6 -37.66 12.92 -34.97
CA ARG A 6 -38.54 13.81 -34.17
C ARG A 6 -37.69 14.84 -33.43
N LYS A 7 -37.82 16.09 -33.89
CA LYS A 7 -37.33 17.30 -33.21
C LYS A 7 -38.29 17.61 -32.06
N PHE A 8 -37.74 17.86 -30.89
CA PHE A 8 -38.50 18.53 -29.80
C PHE A 8 -38.01 19.96 -29.64
N ILE A 9 -38.99 20.87 -29.77
CA ILE A 9 -38.85 22.33 -29.64
C ILE A 9 -38.95 22.62 -28.12
N VAL A 10 -37.98 23.32 -27.55
CA VAL A 10 -38.03 23.88 -26.21
C VAL A 10 -38.49 25.32 -26.32
N VAL A 11 -39.67 25.60 -25.72
CA VAL A 11 -40.22 26.96 -25.57
C VAL A 11 -39.71 27.54 -24.26
N ALA A 12 -39.01 28.65 -24.34
CA ALA A 12 -38.58 29.44 -23.20
C ALA A 12 -39.69 30.43 -22.85
N ILE A 13 -40.17 30.38 -21.59
CA ILE A 13 -41.08 31.39 -21.04
C ILE A 13 -40.24 32.32 -20.14
N VAL A 14 -40.16 33.56 -20.56
CA VAL A 14 -39.62 34.69 -19.79
C VAL A 14 -40.76 35.30 -18.99
N THR A 15 -40.67 35.31 -17.67
CA THR A 15 -41.58 36.10 -16.80
C THR A 15 -40.78 37.25 -16.18
N LEU A 16 -41.19 38.42 -16.53
CA LEU A 16 -40.70 39.70 -15.99
C LEU A 16 -41.56 40.03 -14.74
N SER A 17 -40.93 40.28 -13.62
CA SER A 17 -41.64 40.85 -12.44
C SER A 17 -40.87 42.03 -11.86
N THR A 18 -41.60 43.12 -11.79
CA THR A 18 -41.22 44.48 -11.45
C THR A 18 -40.97 44.67 -9.95
N ALA A 19 -40.06 45.56 -9.67
CA ALA A 19 -39.69 46.05 -8.36
C ALA A 19 -40.71 46.98 -7.73
N LEU A 20 -40.84 46.94 -6.40
CA LEU A 20 -41.34 48.06 -5.57
C LEU A 20 -40.47 48.14 -4.31
N GLY A 21 -39.86 49.25 -4.13
CA GLY A 21 -38.97 49.54 -3.00
C GLY A 21 -39.77 49.94 -1.73
N SER A 22 -39.14 49.76 -0.61
CA SER A 22 -39.49 50.48 0.65
C SER A 22 -38.23 50.58 1.52
N SER A 23 -38.07 51.78 2.01
CA SER A 23 -36.98 52.38 2.76
C SER A 23 -36.76 51.85 4.19
N LEU A 24 -35.54 51.98 4.63
CA LEU A 24 -34.86 51.74 5.90
C LEU A 24 -35.58 52.26 7.17
N PRO A 25 -35.17 51.73 8.36
CA PRO A 25 -34.20 52.49 9.13
C PRO A 25 -33.03 51.65 9.75
N SER A 26 -31.96 52.33 9.85
CA SER A 26 -30.73 52.06 10.56
C SER A 26 -30.95 51.66 12.02
N SER A 27 -30.28 50.59 12.46
CA SER A 27 -30.02 50.31 13.87
C SER A 27 -28.61 49.80 14.04
N ALA A 28 -27.93 50.40 14.99
CA ALA A 28 -26.52 50.30 15.29
C ALA A 28 -25.99 48.88 15.50
N GLU A 29 -24.84 48.63 14.92
CA GLU A 29 -24.02 47.42 15.12
C GLU A 29 -23.41 47.43 16.53
N VAL A 30 -23.66 46.36 17.27
CA VAL A 30 -22.81 45.91 18.36
C VAL A 30 -22.01 44.73 17.85
N SER A 31 -20.77 45.02 17.46
CA SER A 31 -19.80 44.00 17.10
C SER A 31 -19.36 43.22 18.34
N ALA A 32 -19.99 42.10 18.61
CA ALA A 32 -19.46 41.10 19.53
C ALA A 32 -18.54 40.15 18.75
N SER A 33 -17.25 40.42 18.82
CA SER A 33 -16.20 39.52 18.33
C SER A 33 -16.14 38.27 19.19
N LEU A 34 -16.84 37.21 18.77
CA LEU A 34 -16.67 35.85 19.31
C LEU A 34 -15.52 35.20 18.59
N SER A 35 -14.30 35.36 19.13
CA SER A 35 -13.15 34.49 18.78
C SER A 35 -13.45 33.07 19.26
N SER A 36 -14.08 32.28 18.42
CA SER A 36 -14.16 30.83 18.62
C SER A 36 -12.80 30.22 18.26
N THR A 37 -11.94 30.12 19.27
CA THR A 37 -10.73 29.28 19.21
C THR A 37 -11.19 27.83 19.13
N THR A 38 -11.43 27.33 17.92
CA THR A 38 -11.65 25.91 17.68
C THR A 38 -10.30 25.21 17.87
N THR A 39 -10.02 24.78 19.09
CA THR A 39 -8.89 23.88 19.37
C THR A 39 -9.22 22.54 18.75
N GLN A 40 -8.79 22.35 17.51
CA GLN A 40 -8.85 21.07 16.84
C GLN A 40 -7.93 20.12 17.63
N PRO A 41 -8.40 19.00 18.19
CA PRO A 41 -7.54 18.04 18.85
C PRO A 41 -6.63 17.44 17.79
N SER A 42 -5.36 17.84 17.81
CA SER A 42 -4.29 17.20 17.07
C SER A 42 -4.18 15.78 17.60
N ALA A 43 -4.73 14.81 16.86
CA ALA A 43 -4.55 13.40 17.13
C ALA A 43 -3.07 13.05 16.88
N THR A 44 -2.24 13.34 17.86
CA THR A 44 -0.84 12.88 17.91
C THR A 44 -0.87 11.38 18.19
N THR A 45 -0.98 10.57 17.12
CA THR A 45 -0.58 9.17 17.20
C THR A 45 0.83 9.12 17.80
N PRO A 46 1.08 8.36 18.89
CA PRO A 46 2.39 8.34 19.53
C PRO A 46 3.46 8.01 18.48
N ARG A 47 4.30 8.96 18.17
CA ARG A 47 5.41 8.80 17.23
C ARG A 47 6.39 7.82 17.86
N VAL A 48 6.26 6.53 17.51
CA VAL A 48 7.23 5.51 17.93
C VAL A 48 8.59 5.94 17.40
N THR A 49 9.53 6.25 18.29
CA THR A 49 10.84 6.73 17.91
C THR A 49 11.59 5.69 17.06
N ILE A 50 12.48 6.14 16.17
CA ILE A 50 13.32 5.27 15.35
C ILE A 50 14.00 4.21 16.23
N ALA A 51 14.54 4.62 17.37
CA ALA A 51 15.20 3.73 18.33
C ALA A 51 14.27 2.58 18.80
N LYS A 52 13.01 2.87 19.14
CA LYS A 52 12.05 1.83 19.56
C LYS A 52 11.75 0.85 18.42
N GLN A 53 11.56 1.34 17.18
CA GLN A 53 11.30 0.47 16.02
C GLN A 53 12.52 -0.41 15.70
N VAL A 54 13.73 0.13 15.72
CA VAL A 54 14.97 -0.62 15.51
C VAL A 54 15.17 -1.66 16.61
N THR A 55 14.94 -1.30 17.88
CA THR A 55 15.04 -2.25 19.00
C THR A 55 14.04 -3.41 18.86
N ALA A 56 12.80 -3.12 18.50
CA ALA A 56 11.79 -4.14 18.23
C ALA A 56 12.19 -5.04 17.05
N ALA A 57 12.68 -4.46 15.96
CA ALA A 57 13.16 -5.23 14.80
C ALA A 57 14.33 -6.15 15.17
N ARG A 58 15.31 -5.67 15.95
CA ARG A 58 16.42 -6.50 16.44
C ARG A 58 15.95 -7.66 17.30
N LYS A 59 14.99 -7.44 18.19
CA LYS A 59 14.40 -8.52 19.01
C LYS A 59 13.75 -9.59 18.13
N MET A 60 12.95 -9.17 17.14
CA MET A 60 12.35 -10.10 16.18
C MET A 60 13.42 -10.82 15.35
N LEU A 61 14.40 -10.08 14.80
CA LEU A 61 15.49 -10.66 13.99
C LEU A 61 16.28 -11.71 14.76
N LYS A 62 16.57 -11.47 16.04
CA LYS A 62 17.25 -12.45 16.92
C LYS A 62 16.48 -13.76 17.07
N SER A 63 15.15 -13.73 17.07
CA SER A 63 14.30 -14.91 17.23
C SER A 63 14.05 -15.69 15.93
N LEU A 64 14.37 -15.11 14.75
CA LEU A 64 14.22 -15.80 13.49
C LEU A 64 15.21 -16.98 13.38
N LYS A 65 14.77 -18.07 12.74
CA LYS A 65 15.63 -19.22 12.48
C LYS A 65 16.52 -18.98 11.26
N ASN A 66 17.79 -19.34 11.36
CA ASN A 66 18.63 -19.49 10.16
C ASN A 66 18.15 -20.72 9.38
N THR A 67 17.96 -20.54 8.09
CA THR A 67 17.39 -21.55 7.19
C THR A 67 18.21 -21.56 5.91
N SER A 68 18.56 -22.74 5.41
CA SER A 68 19.09 -22.92 4.07
C SER A 68 17.97 -22.96 3.05
N TYR A 69 18.26 -22.63 1.80
CA TYR A 69 17.30 -22.70 0.71
C TYR A 69 16.84 -24.14 0.49
N SER A 70 15.53 -24.31 0.31
CA SER A 70 14.92 -25.57 -0.10
C SER A 70 15.14 -25.81 -1.60
N SER A 71 15.45 -27.03 -1.97
CA SER A 71 15.56 -27.46 -3.37
C SER A 71 14.21 -27.91 -3.97
N GLN A 72 13.12 -27.79 -3.23
CA GLN A 72 11.80 -28.20 -3.73
C GLN A 72 11.36 -27.35 -4.93
N THR A 73 10.82 -28.03 -5.95
CA THR A 73 10.31 -27.37 -7.14
C THR A 73 9.26 -26.31 -6.79
N TYR A 74 9.38 -25.15 -7.39
CA TYR A 74 8.48 -24.04 -7.22
C TYR A 74 7.60 -23.82 -8.45
N ASN A 75 6.30 -23.73 -8.23
CA ASN A 75 5.33 -23.26 -9.22
C ASN A 75 4.43 -22.24 -8.52
N ARG A 76 4.54 -20.98 -8.92
CA ARG A 76 3.83 -19.88 -8.25
C ARG A 76 2.33 -20.12 -8.13
N ASN A 77 1.69 -20.46 -9.24
CA ASN A 77 0.24 -20.58 -9.27
C ASN A 77 -0.26 -21.78 -8.47
N ALA A 78 0.44 -22.91 -8.56
CA ALA A 78 0.09 -24.11 -7.80
C ALA A 78 0.28 -23.92 -6.28
N GLN A 79 1.34 -23.17 -5.86
CA GLN A 79 1.68 -23.01 -4.46
C GLN A 79 0.98 -21.82 -3.78
N PHE A 80 0.86 -20.67 -4.47
CA PHE A 80 0.40 -19.42 -3.89
C PHE A 80 -0.92 -18.90 -4.49
N GLY A 81 -1.58 -19.69 -5.32
CA GLY A 81 -2.83 -19.31 -5.99
C GLY A 81 -2.60 -18.50 -7.27
N ASN A 82 -3.66 -18.44 -8.07
CA ASN A 82 -3.64 -17.82 -9.37
C ASN A 82 -4.26 -16.40 -9.31
N GLY A 83 -3.39 -15.40 -9.28
CA GLY A 83 -3.81 -13.98 -9.29
C GLY A 83 -4.03 -13.36 -7.91
N TRP A 84 -4.73 -12.25 -7.94
CA TRP A 84 -5.09 -11.47 -6.76
C TRP A 84 -6.49 -11.87 -6.29
N THR A 85 -6.65 -12.12 -4.99
CA THR A 85 -7.92 -12.49 -4.38
C THR A 85 -8.43 -11.36 -3.50
N ASP A 86 -9.73 -11.27 -3.33
CA ASP A 86 -10.35 -10.48 -2.28
C ASP A 86 -10.17 -11.25 -0.96
N VAL A 87 -9.35 -10.74 -0.05
CA VAL A 87 -9.01 -11.42 1.21
C VAL A 87 -9.65 -10.80 2.44
N ASP A 88 -10.35 -9.68 2.27
CA ASP A 88 -11.05 -8.96 3.34
C ASP A 88 -12.53 -8.76 3.05
N ASP A 89 -13.04 -9.44 2.01
CA ASP A 89 -14.46 -9.46 1.60
C ASP A 89 -15.02 -8.05 1.31
N ASN A 90 -14.17 -7.16 0.78
CA ASN A 90 -14.58 -5.80 0.43
C ASN A 90 -15.04 -5.65 -1.03
N ASN A 91 -15.10 -6.76 -1.78
CA ASN A 91 -15.39 -6.88 -3.21
C ASN A 91 -14.35 -6.24 -4.15
N CYS A 92 -13.14 -5.96 -3.64
CA CYS A 92 -12.01 -5.51 -4.42
C CYS A 92 -10.92 -6.59 -4.45
N GLU A 93 -10.22 -6.73 -5.56
CA GLU A 93 -9.02 -7.57 -5.57
C GLU A 93 -7.90 -6.90 -4.77
N THR A 94 -7.13 -7.68 -4.00
CA THR A 94 -5.99 -7.19 -3.22
C THR A 94 -5.06 -6.24 -3.99
N ARG A 95 -4.89 -6.45 -5.32
CA ARG A 95 -4.12 -5.53 -6.14
C ARG A 95 -4.68 -4.10 -6.12
N ASP A 96 -5.99 -3.96 -6.21
CA ASP A 96 -6.64 -2.65 -6.24
C ASP A 96 -6.65 -2.00 -4.85
N ASP A 97 -6.75 -2.78 -3.78
CA ASP A 97 -6.58 -2.27 -2.41
C ASP A 97 -5.18 -1.71 -2.18
N ILE A 98 -4.15 -2.40 -2.66
CA ILE A 98 -2.78 -1.90 -2.56
C ILE A 98 -2.57 -0.65 -3.41
N LEU A 99 -3.10 -0.61 -4.64
CA LEU A 99 -3.05 0.59 -5.46
C LEU A 99 -3.77 1.76 -4.80
N LYS A 100 -4.98 1.54 -4.25
CA LYS A 100 -5.74 2.54 -3.50
C LYS A 100 -4.99 3.04 -2.26
N ARG A 101 -4.28 2.16 -1.56
CA ARG A 101 -3.48 2.52 -0.38
C ARG A 101 -2.24 3.37 -0.73
N ASP A 102 -1.56 3.03 -1.83
CA ASP A 102 -0.21 3.50 -2.11
C ASP A 102 -0.17 4.65 -3.15
N LEU A 103 -1.22 4.84 -3.95
CA LEU A 103 -1.32 5.97 -4.87
C LEU A 103 -2.00 7.18 -4.21
N THR A 104 -1.87 8.31 -4.87
CA THR A 104 -2.63 9.52 -4.60
C THR A 104 -3.35 9.96 -5.87
N LYS A 105 -4.40 10.77 -5.76
CA LYS A 105 -5.19 11.27 -6.92
C LYS A 105 -5.72 10.13 -7.78
N GLU A 106 -6.07 9.03 -7.14
CA GLU A 106 -6.60 7.85 -7.80
C GLU A 106 -8.02 8.10 -8.33
N THR A 107 -8.34 7.45 -9.44
CA THR A 107 -9.70 7.32 -9.97
C THR A 107 -10.07 5.85 -10.06
N PHE A 108 -11.33 5.56 -9.86
CA PHE A 108 -11.89 4.21 -9.81
C PHE A 108 -12.98 4.05 -10.85
N ASP A 109 -13.28 2.81 -11.22
CA ASP A 109 -14.58 2.46 -11.77
C ASP A 109 -15.55 2.05 -10.63
N ASP A 110 -16.78 1.76 -11.02
CA ASP A 110 -17.87 1.34 -10.13
C ASP A 110 -17.65 0.00 -9.43
N ARG A 111 -16.60 -0.76 -9.82
CA ARG A 111 -16.19 -2.03 -9.22
C ARG A 111 -14.91 -1.92 -8.40
N CYS A 112 -14.57 -0.71 -7.92
CA CYS A 112 -13.37 -0.37 -7.16
C CYS A 112 -12.01 -0.58 -7.87
N VAL A 113 -12.01 -0.83 -9.18
CA VAL A 113 -10.79 -1.01 -9.96
C VAL A 113 -10.11 0.34 -10.15
N VAL A 114 -8.88 0.48 -9.67
CA VAL A 114 -8.09 1.72 -9.81
C VAL A 114 -7.73 1.93 -11.28
N ARG A 115 -8.16 3.06 -11.85
CA ARG A 115 -7.94 3.41 -13.26
C ARG A 115 -6.73 4.28 -13.47
N THR A 116 -6.56 5.30 -12.65
CA THR A 116 -5.41 6.21 -12.68
C THR A 116 -4.94 6.51 -11.27
N GLY A 117 -3.78 7.15 -11.13
CA GLY A 117 -3.25 7.62 -9.87
C GLY A 117 -1.80 8.06 -10.00
N VAL A 118 -1.24 8.56 -8.93
CA VAL A 118 0.16 9.00 -8.86
C VAL A 118 0.86 8.23 -7.75
N LEU A 119 1.86 7.44 -8.11
CA LEU A 119 2.73 6.75 -7.17
C LEU A 119 3.95 7.61 -6.87
N LYS A 120 4.22 7.85 -5.59
CA LYS A 120 5.54 8.26 -5.12
C LYS A 120 6.30 7.00 -4.72
N ASP A 121 7.02 6.44 -5.68
CA ASP A 121 7.65 5.13 -5.51
C ASP A 121 8.58 5.07 -4.29
N PRO A 122 8.34 4.17 -3.34
CA PRO A 122 9.15 4.06 -2.13
C PRO A 122 10.56 3.56 -2.42
N TYR A 123 10.77 2.73 -3.44
CA TYR A 123 12.06 2.11 -3.73
C TYR A 123 13.04 3.04 -4.41
N THR A 124 12.57 3.94 -5.28
CA THR A 124 13.41 4.86 -6.05
C THR A 124 13.20 6.31 -5.67
N GLY A 125 12.02 6.66 -5.15
CA GLY A 125 11.57 8.05 -4.93
C GLY A 125 11.03 8.73 -6.17
N LYS A 126 10.96 8.06 -7.32
CA LYS A 126 10.34 8.57 -8.54
C LYS A 126 8.85 8.86 -8.34
N VAL A 127 8.35 9.83 -9.08
CA VAL A 127 6.91 10.06 -9.23
C VAL A 127 6.46 9.41 -10.53
N ILE A 128 5.51 8.48 -10.45
CA ILE A 128 5.04 7.69 -11.57
C ILE A 128 3.54 7.89 -11.73
N ASN A 129 3.11 8.37 -12.89
CA ASN A 129 1.70 8.43 -13.25
C ASN A 129 1.24 7.02 -13.65
N PHE A 130 0.33 6.46 -12.87
CA PHE A 130 -0.30 5.19 -13.15
C PHE A 130 -1.49 5.39 -14.08
N LEU A 131 -1.57 4.57 -15.11
CA LEU A 131 -2.72 4.42 -15.98
C LEU A 131 -2.94 2.92 -16.19
N ARG A 132 -4.12 2.42 -15.85
CA ARG A 132 -4.49 1.02 -16.10
C ARG A 132 -4.63 0.76 -17.58
N GLY A 133 -3.97 -0.28 -18.05
CA GLY A 133 -4.02 -0.70 -19.46
C GLY A 133 -3.04 -1.85 -19.72
N VAL A 134 -3.20 -2.53 -20.85
CA VAL A 134 -2.40 -3.73 -21.20
C VAL A 134 -0.91 -3.43 -21.21
N SER A 135 -0.48 -2.29 -21.75
CA SER A 135 0.94 -1.90 -21.82
C SER A 135 1.37 -0.98 -20.68
N THR A 136 0.45 -0.21 -20.09
CA THR A 136 0.76 0.86 -19.14
C THR A 136 0.79 0.40 -17.68
N SER A 137 -0.04 -0.57 -17.31
CA SER A 137 -0.12 -1.10 -15.93
C SER A 137 1.22 -1.62 -15.40
N ARG A 138 2.09 -2.10 -16.29
CA ARG A 138 3.41 -2.64 -15.89
C ARG A 138 4.38 -1.59 -15.33
N LYS A 139 4.10 -0.29 -15.50
CA LYS A 139 4.91 0.80 -14.92
C LYS A 139 4.84 0.82 -13.41
N VAL A 140 3.70 0.42 -12.85
CA VAL A 140 3.49 0.26 -11.41
C VAL A 140 3.07 -1.19 -11.16
N GLN A 141 3.90 -1.90 -10.41
CA GLN A 141 3.66 -3.28 -10.01
C GLN A 141 3.42 -3.37 -8.50
N ILE A 142 2.75 -4.43 -8.08
CA ILE A 142 2.68 -4.77 -6.66
C ILE A 142 3.79 -5.78 -6.38
N ASP A 143 4.76 -5.35 -5.58
CA ASP A 143 5.85 -6.20 -5.11
C ASP A 143 5.46 -6.90 -3.81
N HIS A 144 5.96 -8.10 -3.64
CA HIS A 144 6.01 -8.81 -2.36
C HIS A 144 7.33 -8.50 -1.67
N ILE A 145 7.30 -7.79 -0.52
CA ILE A 145 8.51 -7.45 0.27
C ILE A 145 9.37 -8.69 0.47
N ILE A 146 8.76 -9.80 0.87
CA ILE A 146 9.37 -11.13 0.79
C ILE A 146 8.77 -11.82 -0.43
N ALA A 147 9.58 -11.96 -1.49
CA ALA A 147 9.15 -12.60 -2.72
C ALA A 147 8.61 -14.03 -2.45
N LEU A 148 7.60 -14.43 -3.20
CA LEU A 148 6.94 -15.72 -2.96
C LEU A 148 7.88 -16.92 -3.15
N HIS A 149 8.78 -16.85 -4.14
CA HIS A 149 9.79 -17.88 -4.34
C HIS A 149 10.79 -17.93 -3.18
N LEU A 150 11.27 -16.76 -2.72
CA LEU A 150 12.14 -16.69 -1.54
C LEU A 150 11.44 -17.28 -0.31
N ALA A 151 10.19 -16.92 -0.07
CA ALA A 151 9.41 -17.48 1.03
C ALA A 151 9.28 -19.00 0.92
N TRP A 152 9.01 -19.53 -0.29
CA TRP A 152 8.97 -20.96 -0.56
C TRP A 152 10.24 -21.67 -0.15
N GLN A 153 11.38 -21.16 -0.61
CA GLN A 153 12.70 -21.70 -0.29
C GLN A 153 13.03 -21.62 1.21
N LEU A 154 12.52 -20.62 1.92
CA LEU A 154 12.83 -20.34 3.33
C LEU A 154 11.74 -20.84 4.30
N GLY A 155 10.86 -21.75 3.86
CA GLY A 155 9.98 -22.49 4.76
C GLY A 155 8.49 -22.48 4.41
N ALA A 156 8.01 -21.63 3.49
CA ALA A 156 6.61 -21.61 3.09
C ALA A 156 6.19 -22.90 2.32
N ASN A 157 7.15 -23.66 1.82
CA ASN A 157 6.93 -24.99 1.25
C ASN A 157 6.30 -25.99 2.24
N LYS A 158 6.40 -25.72 3.53
CA LYS A 158 5.82 -26.56 4.61
C LYS A 158 4.47 -26.03 5.11
N TRP A 159 3.97 -24.88 4.59
CA TRP A 159 2.70 -24.32 5.00
C TRP A 159 1.51 -24.99 4.29
N SER A 160 0.31 -24.82 4.85
CA SER A 160 -0.93 -25.10 4.13
C SER A 160 -1.04 -24.19 2.89
N GLN A 161 -1.79 -24.63 1.88
CA GLN A 161 -2.05 -23.80 0.70
C GLN A 161 -2.81 -22.53 1.09
N ALA A 162 -3.79 -22.63 1.98
CA ALA A 162 -4.53 -21.47 2.47
C ALA A 162 -3.59 -20.40 3.05
N LYS A 163 -2.62 -20.80 3.90
CA LYS A 163 -1.64 -19.88 4.46
C LYS A 163 -0.74 -19.25 3.39
N ARG A 164 -0.35 -19.99 2.36
CA ARG A 164 0.44 -19.44 1.26
C ARG A 164 -0.35 -18.43 0.42
N VAL A 165 -1.62 -18.71 0.13
CA VAL A 165 -2.51 -17.77 -0.58
C VAL A 165 -2.72 -16.50 0.25
N ALA A 166 -2.99 -16.64 1.55
CA ALA A 166 -3.09 -15.51 2.45
C ALA A 166 -1.81 -14.66 2.48
N PHE A 167 -0.63 -15.28 2.57
CA PHE A 167 0.66 -14.59 2.52
C PHE A 167 0.87 -13.83 1.20
N ALA A 168 0.44 -14.41 0.07
CA ALA A 168 0.56 -13.78 -1.24
C ALA A 168 -0.35 -12.55 -1.39
N ASN A 169 -1.42 -12.49 -0.62
CA ASN A 169 -2.41 -11.42 -0.69
C ASN A 169 -2.43 -10.54 0.59
N ASP A 170 -1.52 -10.76 1.54
CA ASP A 170 -1.47 -9.95 2.76
C ASP A 170 -0.92 -8.55 2.49
N PRO A 171 -1.69 -7.48 2.76
CA PRO A 171 -1.25 -6.10 2.59
C PRO A 171 0.06 -5.76 3.32
N ILE A 172 0.41 -6.47 4.40
CA ILE A 172 1.70 -6.27 5.09
C ILE A 172 2.89 -6.62 4.21
N ASN A 173 2.73 -7.63 3.33
CA ASN A 173 3.78 -8.10 2.42
C ASN A 173 3.77 -7.38 1.07
N LEU A 174 2.79 -6.53 0.79
CA LEU A 174 2.55 -5.96 -0.53
C LEU A 174 2.83 -4.46 -0.57
N ILE A 175 3.43 -3.99 -1.68
CA ILE A 175 3.71 -2.57 -1.91
C ILE A 175 3.67 -2.24 -3.40
N ALA A 176 3.04 -1.10 -3.75
CA ALA A 176 3.14 -0.58 -5.11
C ALA A 176 4.51 0.04 -5.37
N THR A 177 5.14 -0.29 -6.49
CA THR A 177 6.50 0.16 -6.82
C THR A 177 6.75 0.25 -8.32
N ASP A 178 7.86 0.91 -8.68
CA ASP A 178 8.39 1.01 -10.06
C ASP A 178 8.62 -0.39 -10.65
N GLY A 179 7.97 -0.68 -11.79
CA GLY A 179 8.03 -2.00 -12.41
C GLY A 179 9.46 -2.49 -12.71
N PRO A 180 10.31 -1.69 -13.38
CA PRO A 180 11.71 -2.04 -13.61
C PRO A 180 12.48 -2.33 -12.32
N THR A 181 12.24 -1.57 -11.26
CA THR A 181 12.90 -1.77 -9.96
C THR A 181 12.43 -3.05 -9.29
N ASN A 182 11.13 -3.37 -9.39
CA ASN A 182 10.61 -4.65 -8.94
C ASN A 182 11.22 -5.83 -9.71
N ALA A 183 11.35 -5.70 -11.03
CA ALA A 183 12.01 -6.71 -11.85
C ALA A 183 13.49 -6.92 -11.45
N SER A 184 14.20 -5.85 -11.09
CA SER A 184 15.61 -5.95 -10.62
C SER A 184 15.72 -6.61 -9.25
N LYS A 185 14.71 -6.47 -8.39
CA LYS A 185 14.66 -7.15 -7.09
C LYS A 185 14.44 -8.66 -7.28
N SER A 186 13.54 -9.04 -8.19
CA SER A 186 13.20 -10.44 -8.42
C SER A 186 12.82 -11.16 -7.11
N ASP A 187 13.45 -12.31 -6.83
CA ASP A 187 13.29 -13.10 -5.61
C ASP A 187 14.46 -12.93 -4.61
N SER A 188 15.26 -11.89 -4.77
CA SER A 188 16.43 -11.60 -3.93
C SER A 188 16.05 -11.32 -2.47
N GLY A 189 16.91 -11.81 -1.56
CA GLY A 189 16.92 -11.43 -0.16
C GLY A 189 17.66 -10.10 0.09
N PRO A 190 17.62 -9.57 1.34
CA PRO A 190 18.29 -8.33 1.71
C PRO A 190 19.81 -8.32 1.52
N GLU A 191 20.44 -9.48 1.42
CA GLU A 191 21.86 -9.65 1.11
C GLU A 191 22.22 -9.35 -0.33
N GLU A 192 21.28 -9.55 -1.24
CA GLU A 192 21.50 -9.40 -2.68
C GLU A 192 20.90 -8.10 -3.21
N TRP A 193 19.79 -7.67 -2.61
CA TRP A 193 19.09 -6.49 -3.07
C TRP A 193 18.52 -5.67 -1.91
N LEU A 194 18.69 -4.36 -2.00
CA LEU A 194 18.05 -3.34 -1.15
C LEU A 194 17.53 -2.21 -2.03
N PRO A 195 16.45 -1.52 -1.60
CA PRO A 195 15.94 -0.37 -2.34
C PRO A 195 17.04 0.62 -2.71
N PRO A 196 17.12 1.08 -3.99
CA PRO A 196 18.06 2.11 -4.42
C PRO A 196 18.01 3.36 -3.54
N LYS A 197 16.81 3.78 -3.15
CA LYS A 197 16.58 4.91 -2.24
C LYS A 197 17.03 4.58 -0.82
N ALA A 198 18.23 5.03 -0.47
CA ALA A 198 18.86 4.73 0.82
C ALA A 198 17.97 5.07 2.03
N THR A 199 17.20 6.17 1.98
CA THR A 199 16.31 6.58 3.07
C THR A 199 15.13 5.63 3.30
N TYR A 200 14.83 4.72 2.37
CA TYR A 200 13.79 3.72 2.53
C TYR A 200 14.30 2.36 3.04
N ARG A 201 15.60 2.11 2.99
CA ARG A 201 16.19 0.82 3.37
C ARG A 201 15.87 0.40 4.80
N CYS A 202 15.85 1.33 5.74
CA CYS A 202 15.46 1.03 7.12
C CYS A 202 14.01 0.53 7.21
N THR A 203 13.09 1.22 6.56
CA THR A 203 11.67 0.82 6.52
C THR A 203 11.51 -0.56 5.87
N TYR A 204 12.18 -0.78 4.73
CA TYR A 204 12.16 -2.05 4.02
C TYR A 204 12.64 -3.21 4.90
N VAL A 205 13.80 -3.07 5.54
CA VAL A 205 14.39 -4.10 6.39
C VAL A 205 13.53 -4.37 7.63
N ILE A 206 13.03 -3.34 8.30
CA ILE A 206 12.14 -3.51 9.45
C ILE A 206 10.86 -4.25 9.03
N ARG A 207 10.30 -3.92 7.88
CA ARG A 207 9.12 -4.58 7.33
C ARG A 207 9.41 -6.04 6.97
N PHE A 208 10.54 -6.31 6.30
CA PHE A 208 10.98 -7.66 5.97
C PHE A 208 11.13 -8.53 7.22
N ILE A 209 11.83 -8.03 8.25
CA ILE A 209 12.01 -8.74 9.54
C ILE A 209 10.66 -9.03 10.20
N ARG A 210 9.76 -8.05 10.20
CA ARG A 210 8.45 -8.20 10.82
C ARG A 210 7.60 -9.25 10.11
N ILE A 211 7.56 -9.25 8.78
CA ILE A 211 6.85 -10.25 7.98
C ILE A 211 7.44 -11.64 8.25
N SER A 212 8.78 -11.77 8.21
CA SER A 212 9.46 -13.03 8.54
C SER A 212 9.07 -13.54 9.92
N TYR A 213 9.00 -12.64 10.92
CA TYR A 213 8.63 -12.99 12.30
C TYR A 213 7.18 -13.47 12.41
N LEU A 214 6.24 -12.74 11.80
CA LEU A 214 4.81 -13.04 11.88
C LEU A 214 4.47 -14.36 11.18
N TYR A 215 4.99 -14.56 9.98
CA TYR A 215 4.71 -15.74 9.16
C TYR A 215 5.63 -16.94 9.46
N LYS A 216 6.67 -16.73 10.27
CA LYS A 216 7.70 -17.74 10.56
C LYS A 216 8.47 -18.18 9.28
N VAL A 217 8.72 -17.22 8.39
CA VAL A 217 9.66 -17.42 7.28
C VAL A 217 11.08 -17.41 7.84
N GLY A 218 11.89 -18.39 7.47
CA GLY A 218 13.31 -18.41 7.81
C GLY A 218 14.10 -17.31 7.10
N ILE A 219 15.33 -17.12 7.52
CA ILE A 219 16.28 -16.20 6.86
C ILE A 219 17.63 -16.88 6.72
N THR A 220 18.41 -16.49 5.72
CA THR A 220 19.81 -16.95 5.61
C THR A 220 20.70 -16.21 6.61
N ALA A 221 21.88 -16.75 6.88
CA ALA A 221 22.89 -16.06 7.68
C ALA A 221 23.34 -14.75 7.00
N ALA A 222 23.43 -14.75 5.66
CA ALA A 222 23.77 -13.59 4.86
C ALA A 222 22.70 -12.49 4.97
N SER A 223 21.40 -12.86 4.81
CA SER A 223 20.26 -11.94 5.04
C SER A 223 20.30 -11.32 6.44
N ARG A 224 20.56 -12.14 7.46
CA ARG A 224 20.68 -11.66 8.85
C ARG A 224 21.78 -10.60 8.99
N SER A 225 22.96 -10.85 8.39
CA SER A 225 24.10 -9.94 8.42
C SER A 225 23.75 -8.61 7.71
N ALA A 226 23.18 -8.69 6.50
CA ALA A 226 22.78 -7.51 5.73
C ALA A 226 21.73 -6.68 6.48
N MET A 227 20.71 -7.32 7.05
CA MET A 227 19.68 -6.64 7.82
C MET A 227 20.25 -5.95 9.07
N ASN A 228 21.15 -6.60 9.80
CA ASN A 228 21.84 -5.98 10.93
C ASN A 228 22.64 -4.74 10.51
N SER A 229 23.35 -4.82 9.38
CA SER A 229 24.11 -3.71 8.83
C SER A 229 23.22 -2.49 8.56
N VAL A 230 22.06 -2.71 7.93
CA VAL A 230 21.08 -1.64 7.71
C VAL A 230 20.54 -1.09 9.03
N LEU A 231 20.20 -1.95 9.99
CA LEU A 231 19.67 -1.51 11.30
C LEU A 231 20.71 -0.69 12.09
N ASN A 232 22.01 -0.91 11.91
CA ASN A 232 23.09 -0.12 12.52
C ASN A 232 23.13 1.32 11.99
N SER A 233 22.75 1.53 10.75
CA SER A 233 22.80 2.82 10.06
C SER A 233 21.46 3.55 9.96
N CYS A 234 20.41 3.04 10.61
CA CYS A 234 19.06 3.62 10.51
C CYS A 234 18.97 5.03 11.09
N LYS A 235 18.78 6.02 10.22
CA LYS A 235 18.54 7.43 10.61
C LYS A 235 17.11 7.88 10.31
N VAL A 236 16.45 7.23 9.37
CA VAL A 236 15.10 7.58 8.91
C VAL A 236 14.26 6.32 8.76
N ILE A 237 13.02 6.38 9.20
CA ILE A 237 12.00 5.37 8.94
C ILE A 237 10.81 6.10 8.32
N VAL A 238 10.38 5.68 7.14
CA VAL A 238 9.25 6.24 6.41
C VAL A 238 8.00 5.42 6.72
N GLY A 239 6.94 6.09 7.17
CA GLY A 239 5.73 5.42 7.63
C GLY A 239 5.91 4.74 8.99
N ASN A 240 4.98 3.88 9.35
CA ASN A 240 5.07 3.10 10.60
C ASN A 240 4.93 1.59 10.30
N PRO A 241 6.02 0.92 9.89
CA PRO A 241 5.99 -0.51 9.59
C PRO A 241 5.60 -1.38 10.81
N ALA A 242 5.67 -0.82 12.03
CA ALA A 242 5.31 -1.54 13.24
C ALA A 242 3.78 -1.63 13.47
N THR A 243 2.98 -0.77 12.84
CA THR A 243 1.51 -0.76 13.00
C THR A 243 0.76 -1.54 11.93
N MET A 244 1.43 -1.97 10.86
CA MET A 244 0.78 -2.80 9.85
C MET A 244 0.46 -4.16 10.45
N SER A 245 -0.81 -4.53 10.47
CA SER A 245 -1.26 -5.85 10.90
C SER A 245 -1.27 -6.82 9.72
N PRO A 246 -0.88 -8.09 9.92
CA PRO A 246 -1.12 -9.12 8.93
C PRO A 246 -2.61 -9.46 8.87
N LEU A 247 -3.01 -10.19 7.84
CA LEU A 247 -4.31 -10.84 7.83
C LEU A 247 -4.50 -11.71 9.08
N PRO A 248 -5.72 -11.79 9.62
CA PRO A 248 -5.98 -12.60 10.82
C PRO A 248 -5.71 -14.09 10.54
N PRO A 249 -5.27 -14.87 11.55
CA PRO A 249 -5.01 -16.30 11.38
C PRO A 249 -6.20 -17.12 10.88
N SER A 250 -7.42 -16.64 11.07
CA SER A 250 -8.65 -17.27 10.53
C SER A 250 -8.65 -17.39 9.00
N VAL A 251 -7.89 -16.56 8.31
CA VAL A 251 -7.73 -16.61 6.84
C VAL A 251 -6.72 -17.69 6.39
N TRP A 252 -5.92 -18.27 7.33
CA TRP A 252 -4.82 -19.21 7.01
C TRP A 252 -5.13 -20.67 7.37
N ASN A 253 -6.20 -20.89 8.12
CA ASN A 253 -6.59 -22.22 8.66
C ASN A 253 -7.62 -22.91 7.77
#